data_c18456b353b5b382ae12889c73288480
#
_entry.id   c18456b353b5b382ae12889c73288480
#
_cell.length_a   1.000
_cell.length_b   1.000
_cell.length_c   1.000
_cell.angle_alpha   90.00
_cell.angle_beta   90.00
_cell.angle_gamma   90.00
#
_symmetry.space_group_name_H-M   'P 1'
#
loop_
_entity.id
_entity.type
_entity.pdbx_description
1 polymer ?
#
loop_
_entity_poly.entity_id
_entity_poly.type
_entity_poly.pdbx_seq_one_letter_code
_entity_poly.pdbx_strand_id
1 'polypeptide(L)'
;MFRVEDIHGMADIIASFPGVDMNRLGALGICGGGGYTVKASQTDKRIKVVATVSMFNSGIVRKNGFLDSDKDTIQKRLAEASEQRAKEAAGAPIMRSVGMESQDIPQEQLDKMPTLYSEGYIYYGKTHRHPNSTFQYTVRSNLDLYTFDAADNMNLINQPLLMIAGDKADTLYMTQDAYSKASGTDNKKLYLIPGTTHIQTYWVPEYVDQILNKLDTFYDNTLK
;
A
#
# COMPACT_ATOMS: atom_id res chain seq x y z
N MET A 1 -10.75 1.46 4.91
CA MET A 1 -11.11 1.50 6.34
C MET A 1 -10.75 0.19 7.03
N PHE A 2 -11.33 -0.96 6.68
CA PHE A 2 -11.06 -2.24 7.36
C PHE A 2 -9.58 -2.64 7.41
N ARG A 3 -8.77 -2.38 6.39
CA ARG A 3 -7.34 -2.71 6.40
C ARG A 3 -6.52 -1.91 7.42
N VAL A 4 -6.95 -0.71 7.75
CA VAL A 4 -6.33 0.09 8.83
C VAL A 4 -6.69 -0.52 10.18
N GLU A 5 -7.95 -0.93 10.36
CA GLU A 5 -8.40 -1.65 11.56
C GLU A 5 -7.69 -3.00 11.74
N ASP A 6 -7.42 -3.73 10.65
CA ASP A 6 -6.61 -4.96 10.70
C ASP A 6 -5.22 -4.71 11.33
N ILE A 7 -4.59 -3.55 11.05
CA ILE A 7 -3.27 -3.20 11.61
C ILE A 7 -3.39 -2.87 13.11
N HIS A 8 -4.43 -2.14 13.52
CA HIS A 8 -4.69 -1.91 14.95
C HIS A 8 -4.93 -3.23 15.69
N GLY A 9 -5.74 -4.13 15.12
CA GLY A 9 -5.98 -5.47 15.66
C GLY A 9 -4.72 -6.34 15.71
N MET A 10 -3.83 -6.24 14.71
CA MET A 10 -2.53 -6.93 14.77
C MET A 10 -1.67 -6.42 15.93
N ALA A 11 -1.67 -5.11 16.21
CA ALA A 11 -0.98 -4.55 17.35
C ALA A 11 -1.59 -5.04 18.69
N ASP A 12 -2.92 -5.20 18.77
CA ASP A 12 -3.60 -5.79 19.94
C ASP A 12 -3.13 -7.22 20.20
N ILE A 13 -3.11 -8.04 19.14
CA ILE A 13 -2.74 -9.46 19.26
C ILE A 13 -1.26 -9.62 19.60
N ILE A 14 -0.36 -8.90 18.91
CA ILE A 14 1.08 -9.05 19.14
C ILE A 14 1.47 -8.63 20.56
N ALA A 15 0.75 -7.67 21.13
CA ALA A 15 0.95 -7.23 22.52
C ALA A 15 0.73 -8.36 23.55
N SER A 16 -0.06 -9.37 23.21
CA SER A 16 -0.35 -10.51 24.08
C SER A 16 0.70 -11.62 24.05
N PHE A 17 1.65 -11.58 23.10
CA PHE A 17 2.65 -12.65 22.97
C PHE A 17 3.77 -12.48 24.01
N PRO A 18 4.17 -13.58 24.69
CA PRO A 18 5.27 -13.56 25.64
C PRO A 18 6.58 -13.10 24.96
N GLY A 19 7.30 -12.22 25.61
CA GLY A 19 8.59 -11.72 25.14
C GLY A 19 8.50 -10.53 24.17
N VAL A 20 7.31 -10.08 23.81
CA VAL A 20 7.15 -8.86 23.01
C VAL A 20 7.27 -7.63 23.91
N ASP A 21 8.18 -6.73 23.55
CA ASP A 21 8.31 -5.41 24.17
C ASP A 21 7.53 -4.37 23.36
N MET A 22 6.40 -3.93 23.88
CA MET A 22 5.55 -2.94 23.23
C MET A 22 6.17 -1.55 23.11
N ASN A 23 7.23 -1.25 23.86
CA ASN A 23 8.00 -0.02 23.68
C ASN A 23 8.92 -0.07 22.45
N ARG A 24 9.07 -1.25 21.86
CA ARG A 24 9.91 -1.53 20.70
C ARG A 24 9.11 -2.06 19.51
N LEU A 25 7.81 -1.78 19.44
CA LEU A 25 6.96 -2.20 18.32
C LEU A 25 7.23 -1.34 17.09
N GLY A 26 7.76 -1.95 16.04
CA GLY A 26 7.92 -1.34 14.70
C GLY A 26 6.85 -1.84 13.72
N ALA A 27 6.54 -1.04 12.72
CA ALA A 27 5.68 -1.45 11.61
C ALA A 27 6.38 -1.28 10.27
N LEU A 28 6.30 -2.32 9.42
CA LEU A 28 6.75 -2.31 8.04
C LEU A 28 5.56 -2.53 7.12
N GLY A 29 5.35 -1.63 6.17
CA GLY A 29 4.34 -1.77 5.14
C GLY A 29 4.93 -1.79 3.73
N ILE A 30 4.45 -2.73 2.89
CA ILE A 30 4.91 -2.88 1.50
C ILE A 30 3.73 -2.60 0.56
N CYS A 31 3.94 -1.85 -0.52
CA CYS A 31 2.93 -1.53 -1.52
C CYS A 31 1.66 -0.89 -0.90
N GLY A 32 0.47 -1.43 -1.20
CA GLY A 32 -0.79 -1.04 -0.55
C GLY A 32 -0.76 -1.19 0.98
N GLY A 33 -0.06 -2.22 1.49
CA GLY A 33 0.22 -2.38 2.91
C GLY A 33 0.99 -1.18 3.49
N GLY A 34 1.91 -0.59 2.73
CA GLY A 34 2.60 0.65 3.10
C GLY A 34 1.65 1.82 3.33
N GLY A 35 0.69 2.01 2.41
CA GLY A 35 -0.34 3.04 2.58
C GLY A 35 -1.21 2.83 3.82
N TYR A 36 -1.65 1.59 4.08
CA TYR A 36 -2.44 1.28 5.28
C TYR A 36 -1.62 1.40 6.57
N THR A 37 -0.34 1.02 6.53
CA THR A 37 0.57 1.13 7.68
C THR A 37 0.82 2.58 8.07
N VAL A 38 1.15 3.47 7.14
CA VAL A 38 1.27 4.90 7.45
C VAL A 38 -0.04 5.45 8.00
N LYS A 39 -1.18 5.08 7.42
CA LYS A 39 -2.48 5.54 7.89
C LYS A 39 -2.76 5.12 9.33
N ALA A 40 -2.53 3.87 9.68
CA ALA A 40 -2.68 3.38 11.06
C ALA A 40 -1.73 4.10 12.03
N SER A 41 -0.47 4.30 11.63
CA SER A 41 0.56 4.92 12.47
C SER A 41 0.33 6.41 12.75
N GLN A 42 -0.52 7.08 11.97
CA GLN A 42 -0.94 8.47 12.26
C GLN A 42 -1.60 8.56 13.64
N THR A 43 -2.36 7.56 14.04
CA THR A 43 -3.15 7.56 15.27
C THR A 43 -2.69 6.53 16.30
N ASP A 44 -2.21 5.36 15.89
CA ASP A 44 -1.78 4.31 16.82
C ASP A 44 -0.35 4.52 17.32
N LYS A 45 -0.22 5.12 18.49
CA LYS A 45 1.08 5.43 19.09
C LYS A 45 1.76 4.26 19.82
N ARG A 46 1.15 3.07 19.78
CA ARG A 46 1.83 1.82 20.14
C ARG A 46 2.92 1.48 19.11
N ILE A 47 2.71 1.85 17.85
CA ILE A 47 3.75 1.76 16.81
C ILE A 47 4.79 2.84 17.07
N LYS A 48 6.02 2.43 17.39
CA LYS A 48 7.11 3.34 17.78
C LYS A 48 7.96 3.78 16.61
N VAL A 49 8.00 2.99 15.54
CA VAL A 49 8.81 3.22 14.35
C VAL A 49 8.05 2.75 13.12
N VAL A 50 8.12 3.50 12.04
CA VAL A 50 7.39 3.20 10.79
C VAL A 50 8.35 3.11 9.62
N ALA A 51 8.26 2.03 8.86
CA ALA A 51 8.96 1.90 7.58
C ALA A 51 8.00 1.50 6.46
N THR A 52 8.27 1.96 5.24
CA THR A 52 7.55 1.53 4.04
C THR A 52 8.50 1.19 2.91
N VAL A 53 8.10 0.21 2.09
CA VAL A 53 8.75 -0.11 0.83
C VAL A 53 7.75 0.05 -0.30
N SER A 54 8.08 0.88 -1.29
CA SER A 54 7.22 1.17 -2.45
C SER A 54 5.77 1.45 -2.04
N MET A 55 5.57 2.39 -1.09
CA MET A 55 4.26 2.73 -0.57
C MET A 55 3.27 3.07 -1.70
N PHE A 56 2.08 2.45 -1.64
CA PHE A 56 1.03 2.66 -2.62
C PHE A 56 -0.24 3.22 -1.97
N ASN A 57 -0.68 4.38 -2.44
CA ASN A 57 -1.91 5.02 -1.96
C ASN A 57 -3.12 4.49 -2.73
N SER A 58 -3.63 3.35 -2.28
CA SER A 58 -4.70 2.63 -2.98
C SER A 58 -5.99 3.44 -3.14
N GLY A 59 -6.32 4.32 -2.20
CA GLY A 59 -7.52 5.13 -2.28
C GLY A 59 -7.44 6.20 -3.37
N ILE A 60 -6.34 6.93 -3.43
CA ILE A 60 -6.14 7.95 -4.48
C ILE A 60 -6.18 7.31 -5.87
N VAL A 61 -5.53 6.15 -6.05
CA VAL A 61 -5.57 5.44 -7.34
C VAL A 61 -6.97 4.93 -7.66
N ARG A 62 -7.71 4.43 -6.68
CA ARG A 62 -9.11 4.03 -6.89
C ARG A 62 -10.01 5.21 -7.25
N LYS A 63 -9.76 6.36 -6.61
CA LYS A 63 -10.54 7.58 -6.84
C LYS A 63 -10.23 8.23 -8.18
N ASN A 64 -8.96 8.39 -8.50
CA ASN A 64 -8.51 9.23 -9.61
C ASN A 64 -8.04 8.42 -10.85
N GLY A 65 -7.90 7.09 -10.73
CA GLY A 65 -7.09 6.30 -11.66
C GLY A 65 -5.59 6.45 -11.37
N PHE A 66 -4.79 5.54 -11.95
CA PHE A 66 -3.34 5.63 -11.87
C PHE A 66 -2.84 6.83 -12.67
N LEU A 67 -2.00 7.65 -12.08
CA LEU A 67 -1.55 8.92 -12.66
C LEU A 67 -2.72 9.85 -13.07
N ASP A 68 -3.79 9.80 -12.28
CA ASP A 68 -4.98 10.66 -12.49
C ASP A 68 -5.78 10.37 -13.78
N SER A 69 -5.66 9.18 -14.33
CA SER A 69 -6.25 8.77 -15.62
C SER A 69 -7.79 8.77 -15.65
N ASP A 70 -8.48 8.72 -14.50
CA ASP A 70 -9.92 8.47 -14.39
C ASP A 70 -10.68 9.50 -13.55
N LYS A 71 -10.12 10.70 -13.34
CA LYS A 71 -10.73 11.73 -12.50
C LYS A 71 -12.16 12.10 -12.92
N ASP A 72 -12.40 12.17 -14.21
CA ASP A 72 -13.69 12.65 -14.75
C ASP A 72 -14.82 11.62 -14.58
N THR A 73 -14.49 10.35 -14.27
CA THR A 73 -15.48 9.28 -14.14
C THR A 73 -15.92 8.99 -12.71
N ILE A 74 -15.40 9.71 -11.71
CA ILE A 74 -15.62 9.41 -10.29
C ILE A 74 -17.11 9.40 -9.90
N GLN A 75 -17.91 10.34 -10.38
CA GLN A 75 -19.32 10.40 -10.03
C GLN A 75 -20.10 9.19 -10.56
N LYS A 76 -19.79 8.75 -11.77
CA LYS A 76 -20.34 7.53 -12.36
C LYS A 76 -19.97 6.32 -11.52
N ARG A 77 -18.70 6.16 -11.16
CA ARG A 77 -18.21 5.02 -10.37
C ARG A 77 -18.77 4.99 -8.93
N LEU A 78 -19.02 6.16 -8.34
CA LEU A 78 -19.71 6.27 -7.05
C LEU A 78 -21.16 5.79 -7.15
N ALA A 79 -21.87 6.20 -8.22
CA ALA A 79 -23.24 5.75 -8.48
C ALA A 79 -23.30 4.22 -8.67
N GLU A 80 -22.39 3.66 -9.47
CA GLU A 80 -22.28 2.20 -9.71
C GLU A 80 -22.03 1.43 -8.40
N ALA A 81 -21.12 1.90 -7.54
CA ALA A 81 -20.84 1.26 -6.25
C ALA A 81 -22.06 1.33 -5.30
N SER A 82 -22.79 2.46 -5.30
CA SER A 82 -23.99 2.65 -4.49
C SER A 82 -25.12 1.75 -4.97
N GLU A 83 -25.34 1.66 -6.28
CA GLU A 83 -26.34 0.78 -6.88
C GLU A 83 -26.05 -0.69 -6.59
N GLN A 84 -24.76 -1.10 -6.74
CA GLN A 84 -24.35 -2.46 -6.42
C GLN A 84 -24.61 -2.80 -4.95
N ARG A 85 -24.30 -1.88 -4.03
CA ARG A 85 -24.59 -2.06 -2.61
C ARG A 85 -26.10 -2.24 -2.36
N ALA A 86 -26.96 -1.48 -3.03
CA ALA A 86 -28.40 -1.59 -2.91
C ALA A 86 -28.91 -2.96 -3.44
N LYS A 87 -28.39 -3.42 -4.57
CA LYS A 87 -28.70 -4.76 -5.12
C LYS A 87 -28.34 -5.88 -4.15
N GLU A 88 -27.13 -5.80 -3.55
CA GLU A 88 -26.67 -6.79 -2.56
C GLU A 88 -27.52 -6.77 -1.28
N ALA A 89 -27.96 -5.60 -0.83
CA ALA A 89 -28.87 -5.46 0.31
C ALA A 89 -30.26 -6.06 0.02
N ALA A 90 -30.65 -6.07 -1.26
CA ALA A 90 -31.91 -6.74 -1.72
C ALA A 90 -31.75 -8.24 -2.01
N GLY A 91 -30.59 -8.84 -1.67
CA GLY A 91 -30.33 -10.27 -1.81
C GLY A 91 -29.59 -10.70 -3.08
N ALA A 92 -29.12 -9.78 -3.89
CA ALA A 92 -28.25 -10.12 -5.03
C ALA A 92 -26.87 -10.64 -4.57
N PRO A 93 -26.20 -11.50 -5.37
CA PRO A 93 -24.86 -11.96 -5.07
C PRO A 93 -23.85 -10.81 -4.92
N ILE A 94 -22.87 -11.00 -4.03
CA ILE A 94 -21.77 -10.04 -3.85
C ILE A 94 -20.95 -9.95 -5.13
N MET A 95 -20.88 -8.76 -5.71
CA MET A 95 -20.06 -8.50 -6.88
C MET A 95 -18.62 -8.21 -6.49
N ARG A 96 -17.68 -8.89 -7.15
CA ARG A 96 -16.24 -8.68 -6.98
C ARG A 96 -15.61 -8.09 -8.24
N SER A 97 -14.50 -7.39 -8.06
CA SER A 97 -13.66 -6.96 -9.17
C SER A 97 -13.04 -8.17 -9.88
N VAL A 98 -12.61 -7.98 -11.12
CA VAL A 98 -11.85 -9.00 -11.87
C VAL A 98 -10.52 -9.25 -11.16
N GLY A 99 -10.16 -10.53 -10.96
CA GLY A 99 -8.87 -10.95 -10.41
C GLY A 99 -7.80 -11.03 -11.51
N MET A 100 -6.53 -11.01 -11.12
CA MET A 100 -5.41 -11.12 -12.07
C MET A 100 -5.34 -12.47 -12.78
N GLU A 101 -5.71 -13.53 -12.08
CA GLU A 101 -5.69 -14.90 -12.64
C GLU A 101 -6.68 -15.15 -13.78
N SER A 102 -7.71 -14.34 -13.90
CA SER A 102 -8.72 -14.46 -14.97
C SER A 102 -8.35 -13.72 -16.24
N GLN A 103 -7.17 -13.09 -16.28
CA GLN A 103 -6.70 -12.32 -17.42
C GLN A 103 -5.55 -13.05 -18.12
N ASP A 104 -5.63 -13.16 -19.42
CA ASP A 104 -4.49 -13.53 -20.26
C ASP A 104 -4.18 -12.34 -21.17
N ILE A 105 -3.21 -11.51 -20.74
CA ILE A 105 -2.88 -10.24 -21.37
C ILE A 105 -1.75 -10.48 -22.37
N PRO A 106 -1.96 -10.22 -23.68
CA PRO A 106 -0.92 -10.36 -24.69
C PRO A 106 0.26 -9.41 -24.44
N GLN A 107 1.48 -9.83 -24.82
CA GLN A 107 2.71 -9.04 -24.61
C GLN A 107 2.60 -7.63 -25.20
N GLU A 108 2.04 -7.48 -26.40
CA GLU A 108 1.84 -6.16 -27.03
C GLU A 108 0.98 -5.21 -26.16
N GLN A 109 0.03 -5.75 -25.39
CA GLN A 109 -0.78 -4.96 -24.49
C GLN A 109 0.00 -4.63 -23.21
N LEU A 110 0.77 -5.59 -22.68
CA LEU A 110 1.64 -5.37 -21.51
C LEU A 110 2.66 -4.26 -21.77
N ASP A 111 3.25 -4.23 -22.95
CA ASP A 111 4.25 -3.23 -23.34
C ASP A 111 3.68 -1.80 -23.39
N LYS A 112 2.36 -1.66 -23.49
CA LYS A 112 1.65 -0.37 -23.51
C LYS A 112 1.13 0.05 -22.12
N MET A 113 1.20 -0.85 -21.14
CA MET A 113 0.71 -0.56 -19.77
C MET A 113 1.75 0.22 -18.97
N PRO A 114 1.32 0.98 -17.96
CA PRO A 114 2.23 1.49 -16.94
C PRO A 114 3.08 0.37 -16.33
N THR A 115 4.35 0.66 -16.01
CA THR A 115 5.31 -0.32 -15.50
C THR A 115 4.79 -1.08 -14.29
N LEU A 116 4.15 -0.38 -13.35
CA LEU A 116 3.50 -1.02 -12.20
C LEU A 116 2.55 -2.14 -12.61
N TYR A 117 1.71 -1.91 -13.62
CA TYR A 117 0.68 -2.88 -14.00
C TYR A 117 1.24 -4.03 -14.83
N SER A 118 2.15 -3.77 -15.77
CA SER A 118 2.78 -4.83 -16.58
C SER A 118 3.65 -5.75 -15.73
N GLU A 119 4.55 -5.19 -14.91
CA GLU A 119 5.38 -5.97 -13.98
C GLU A 119 4.54 -6.65 -12.89
N GLY A 120 3.53 -5.96 -12.35
CA GLY A 120 2.62 -6.50 -11.35
C GLY A 120 1.82 -7.69 -11.88
N TYR A 121 1.35 -7.64 -13.13
CA TYR A 121 0.69 -8.76 -13.78
C TYR A 121 1.62 -9.98 -13.87
N ILE A 122 2.86 -9.78 -14.30
CA ILE A 122 3.85 -10.86 -14.40
C ILE A 122 4.18 -11.42 -13.02
N TYR A 123 4.45 -10.55 -12.03
CA TYR A 123 4.82 -10.95 -10.69
C TYR A 123 3.68 -11.71 -9.99
N TYR A 124 2.54 -11.10 -9.82
CA TYR A 124 1.42 -11.67 -9.06
C TYR A 124 0.59 -12.68 -9.84
N GLY A 125 0.51 -12.55 -11.16
CA GLY A 125 -0.31 -13.41 -12.00
C GLY A 125 0.43 -14.62 -12.55
N LYS A 126 1.76 -14.56 -12.68
CA LYS A 126 2.56 -15.61 -13.33
C LYS A 126 3.68 -16.14 -12.42
N THR A 127 4.74 -15.35 -12.18
CA THR A 127 6.01 -15.85 -11.61
C THR A 127 5.97 -16.10 -10.11
N HIS A 128 5.23 -15.28 -9.34
CA HIS A 128 5.13 -15.36 -7.89
C HIS A 128 3.67 -15.50 -7.43
N ARG A 129 2.86 -16.12 -8.27
CA ARG A 129 1.45 -16.33 -7.98
C ARG A 129 1.26 -17.19 -6.74
N HIS A 130 0.36 -16.74 -5.85
CA HIS A 130 -0.07 -17.52 -4.70
C HIS A 130 -1.59 -17.74 -4.76
N PRO A 131 -2.11 -18.97 -4.50
CA PRO A 131 -3.53 -19.31 -4.67
C PRO A 131 -4.47 -18.46 -3.79
N ASN A 132 -3.99 -17.95 -2.66
CA ASN A 132 -4.78 -17.10 -1.78
C ASN A 132 -4.67 -15.60 -2.10
N SER A 133 -3.94 -15.21 -3.16
CA SER A 133 -3.77 -13.82 -3.60
C SER A 133 -4.53 -13.58 -4.90
N THR A 134 -5.80 -13.18 -4.78
CA THR A 134 -6.70 -13.04 -5.94
C THR A 134 -6.77 -11.62 -6.50
N PHE A 135 -6.30 -10.62 -5.76
CA PHE A 135 -6.48 -9.19 -6.07
C PHE A 135 -7.94 -8.75 -6.23
N GLN A 136 -8.86 -9.59 -5.79
CA GLN A 136 -10.29 -9.28 -5.84
C GLN A 136 -10.73 -8.50 -4.60
N TYR A 137 -11.60 -7.53 -4.82
CA TYR A 137 -12.30 -6.81 -3.77
C TYR A 137 -13.78 -6.67 -4.14
N THR A 138 -14.64 -6.40 -3.16
CA THR A 138 -16.08 -6.21 -3.43
C THR A 138 -16.31 -4.83 -4.05
N VAL A 139 -17.12 -4.73 -5.11
CA VAL A 139 -17.40 -3.46 -5.79
C VAL A 139 -17.96 -2.42 -4.82
N ARG A 140 -18.82 -2.81 -3.90
CA ARG A 140 -19.37 -1.93 -2.86
C ARG A 140 -18.29 -1.32 -1.93
N SER A 141 -17.09 -1.95 -1.80
CA SER A 141 -15.97 -1.39 -1.00
C SER A 141 -15.44 -0.09 -1.57
N ASN A 142 -15.74 0.22 -2.82
CA ASN A 142 -15.35 1.48 -3.44
C ASN A 142 -15.97 2.71 -2.74
N LEU A 143 -17.11 2.55 -2.05
CA LEU A 143 -17.71 3.63 -1.25
C LEU A 143 -16.75 4.14 -0.17
N ASP A 144 -15.99 3.22 0.45
CA ASP A 144 -14.98 3.57 1.45
C ASP A 144 -13.62 3.89 0.79
N LEU A 145 -13.23 3.13 -0.25
CA LEU A 145 -11.93 3.28 -0.91
C LEU A 145 -11.77 4.62 -1.62
N TYR A 146 -12.83 5.18 -2.19
CA TYR A 146 -12.77 6.48 -2.89
C TYR A 146 -12.56 7.66 -1.95
N THR A 147 -12.79 7.49 -0.66
CA THR A 147 -12.53 8.52 0.36
C THR A 147 -11.25 8.29 1.13
N PHE A 148 -10.59 7.13 0.94
CA PHE A 148 -9.34 6.80 1.60
C PHE A 148 -8.17 7.57 0.96
N ASP A 149 -7.36 8.20 1.81
CA ASP A 149 -6.07 8.76 1.45
C ASP A 149 -5.04 8.36 2.51
N ALA A 150 -4.00 7.62 2.10
CA ALA A 150 -2.93 7.22 2.99
C ALA A 150 -2.08 8.41 3.44
N ALA A 151 -2.01 9.46 2.62
CA ALA A 151 -1.16 10.62 2.82
C ALA A 151 -1.88 11.82 3.46
N ASP A 152 -3.18 11.73 3.77
CA ASP A 152 -3.83 12.74 4.61
C ASP A 152 -3.31 12.61 6.06
N ASN A 153 -3.29 13.70 6.79
CA ASN A 153 -2.85 13.74 8.20
C ASN A 153 -1.44 13.17 8.48
N MET A 154 -0.54 13.15 7.49
CA MET A 154 0.85 12.71 7.69
C MET A 154 1.60 13.55 8.73
N ASN A 155 1.15 14.77 9.01
CA ASN A 155 1.65 15.60 10.11
C ASN A 155 1.44 14.98 11.50
N LEU A 156 0.56 13.98 11.63
CA LEU A 156 0.38 13.22 12.88
C LEU A 156 1.45 12.14 13.09
N ILE A 157 2.23 11.81 12.08
CA ILE A 157 3.39 10.91 12.23
C ILE A 157 4.48 11.68 13.00
N ASN A 158 4.68 11.31 14.26
CA ASN A 158 5.75 11.85 15.12
C ASN A 158 6.80 10.78 15.46
N GLN A 159 6.62 9.57 14.99
CA GLN A 159 7.56 8.47 15.11
C GLN A 159 8.69 8.61 14.08
N PRO A 160 9.87 7.98 14.30
CA PRO A 160 10.85 7.78 13.26
C PRO A 160 10.23 7.13 12.03
N LEU A 161 10.50 7.69 10.85
CA LEU A 161 9.91 7.27 9.57
C LEU A 161 10.98 6.98 8.52
N LEU A 162 10.98 5.78 7.96
CA LEU A 162 11.78 5.42 6.80
C LEU A 162 10.87 5.08 5.62
N MET A 163 11.02 5.80 4.51
CA MET A 163 10.30 5.48 3.28
C MET A 163 11.30 5.08 2.20
N ILE A 164 11.12 3.86 1.65
CA ILE A 164 12.00 3.29 0.62
C ILE A 164 11.20 3.14 -0.66
N ALA A 165 11.78 3.50 -1.80
CA ALA A 165 11.18 3.29 -3.13
C ALA A 165 12.26 3.15 -4.19
N GLY A 166 11.91 2.56 -5.34
CA GLY A 166 12.75 2.62 -6.53
C GLY A 166 12.70 4.00 -7.17
N ASP A 167 13.83 4.50 -7.67
CA ASP A 167 13.89 5.82 -8.33
C ASP A 167 13.25 5.82 -9.72
N LYS A 168 13.03 4.63 -10.31
CA LYS A 168 12.32 4.42 -11.58
C LYS A 168 10.88 3.91 -11.39
N ALA A 169 10.41 3.83 -10.15
CA ALA A 169 9.03 3.46 -9.90
C ALA A 169 8.08 4.56 -10.39
N ASP A 170 7.15 4.19 -11.26
CA ASP A 170 6.07 5.08 -11.73
C ASP A 170 5.08 5.47 -10.61
N THR A 171 5.20 4.81 -9.45
CA THR A 171 4.49 5.11 -8.20
C THR A 171 5.27 6.00 -7.23
N LEU A 172 6.50 6.40 -7.56
CA LEU A 172 7.38 7.16 -6.66
C LEU A 172 6.72 8.43 -6.11
N TYR A 173 5.89 9.08 -6.92
CA TYR A 173 5.17 10.30 -6.52
C TYR A 173 4.33 10.11 -5.25
N MET A 174 3.76 8.92 -5.02
CA MET A 174 2.96 8.65 -3.81
C MET A 174 3.83 8.63 -2.55
N THR A 175 5.02 8.01 -2.65
CA THR A 175 6.00 8.00 -1.54
C THR A 175 6.52 9.41 -1.27
N GLN A 176 6.83 10.18 -2.31
CA GLN A 176 7.31 11.56 -2.18
C GLN A 176 6.26 12.49 -1.60
N ASP A 177 5.00 12.36 -2.02
CA ASP A 177 3.89 13.13 -1.48
C ASP A 177 3.70 12.87 0.02
N ALA A 178 3.62 11.60 0.42
CA ALA A 178 3.50 11.22 1.83
C ALA A 178 4.70 11.68 2.66
N TYR A 179 5.93 11.51 2.15
CA TYR A 179 7.14 11.96 2.82
C TYR A 179 7.17 13.48 3.03
N SER A 180 6.77 14.24 2.01
CA SER A 180 6.73 15.71 2.09
C SER A 180 5.76 16.20 3.16
N LYS A 181 4.62 15.54 3.30
CA LYS A 181 3.56 15.87 4.26
C LYS A 181 3.86 15.41 5.70
N ALA A 182 4.83 14.53 5.91
CA ALA A 182 5.21 14.03 7.23
C ALA A 182 6.00 15.09 8.03
N SER A 183 5.32 16.14 8.45
CA SER A 183 5.92 17.28 9.18
C SER A 183 5.94 17.12 10.70
N GLY A 184 5.35 16.05 11.24
CA GLY A 184 5.30 15.78 12.68
C GLY A 184 6.59 15.16 13.24
N THR A 185 7.56 14.82 12.40
CA THR A 185 8.84 14.24 12.80
C THR A 185 9.99 14.80 11.97
N ASP A 186 11.09 15.16 12.64
CA ASP A 186 12.37 15.48 11.99
C ASP A 186 13.21 14.22 11.75
N ASN A 187 12.91 13.11 12.46
CA ASN A 187 13.57 11.83 12.26
C ASN A 187 12.90 11.04 11.12
N LYS A 188 12.97 11.59 9.91
CA LYS A 188 12.46 10.94 8.71
C LYS A 188 13.51 10.82 7.63
N LYS A 189 13.50 9.70 6.89
CA LYS A 189 14.42 9.42 5.79
C LYS A 189 13.66 8.90 4.58
N LEU A 190 14.01 9.43 3.41
CA LEU A 190 13.63 8.86 2.11
C LEU A 190 14.87 8.21 1.50
N TYR A 191 14.77 6.91 1.19
CA TYR A 191 15.81 6.17 0.53
C TYR A 191 15.34 5.70 -0.85
N LEU A 192 16.00 6.16 -1.89
CA LEU A 192 15.70 5.76 -3.26
C LEU A 192 16.74 4.75 -3.75
N ILE A 193 16.25 3.60 -4.26
CA ILE A 193 17.11 2.56 -4.83
C ILE A 193 17.32 2.89 -6.31
N PRO A 194 18.56 3.13 -6.75
CA PRO A 194 18.83 3.54 -8.11
C PRO A 194 18.43 2.48 -9.16
N GLY A 195 17.83 2.90 -10.24
CA GLY A 195 17.47 2.06 -11.38
C GLY A 195 16.29 1.12 -11.16
N THR A 196 15.65 1.16 -10.01
CA THR A 196 14.67 0.15 -9.55
C THR A 196 13.24 0.62 -9.76
N THR A 197 12.39 -0.28 -10.25
CA THR A 197 10.94 -0.07 -10.37
C THR A 197 10.21 -0.45 -9.07
N HIS A 198 8.88 -0.24 -9.05
CA HIS A 198 8.05 -0.59 -7.88
C HIS A 198 8.10 -2.09 -7.55
N ILE A 199 7.84 -2.95 -8.54
CA ILE A 199 7.74 -4.41 -8.34
C ILE A 199 9.10 -5.05 -8.09
N GLN A 200 10.16 -4.54 -8.69
CA GLN A 200 11.51 -5.06 -8.50
C GLN A 200 11.99 -4.99 -7.04
N THR A 201 11.47 -4.04 -6.24
CA THR A 201 11.77 -3.96 -4.80
C THR A 201 11.30 -5.18 -4.00
N TYR A 202 10.47 -6.06 -4.57
CA TYR A 202 9.88 -7.18 -3.84
C TYR A 202 10.70 -8.46 -3.92
N TRP A 203 11.43 -8.66 -5.02
CA TRP A 203 11.97 -9.97 -5.34
C TRP A 203 13.35 -9.98 -5.99
N VAL A 204 13.83 -8.87 -6.55
CA VAL A 204 15.17 -8.82 -7.14
C VAL A 204 16.19 -8.81 -5.99
N PRO A 205 17.05 -9.85 -5.85
CA PRO A 205 17.88 -10.03 -4.66
C PRO A 205 18.73 -8.82 -4.32
N GLU A 206 19.39 -8.21 -5.30
CA GLU A 206 20.24 -7.05 -5.11
C GLU A 206 19.48 -5.88 -4.46
N TYR A 207 18.23 -5.64 -4.85
CA TYR A 207 17.42 -4.56 -4.32
C TYR A 207 16.84 -4.90 -2.95
N VAL A 208 16.43 -6.18 -2.77
CA VAL A 208 15.96 -6.68 -1.48
C VAL A 208 17.06 -6.59 -0.43
N ASP A 209 18.32 -6.95 -0.77
CA ASP A 209 19.45 -6.85 0.15
C ASP A 209 19.73 -5.38 0.56
N GLN A 210 19.63 -4.45 -0.38
CA GLN A 210 19.76 -3.02 -0.07
C GLN A 210 18.65 -2.55 0.89
N ILE A 211 17.40 -3.01 0.66
CA ILE A 211 16.26 -2.70 1.53
C ILE A 211 16.48 -3.24 2.93
N LEU A 212 16.83 -4.53 3.06
CA LEU A 212 17.09 -5.19 4.34
C LEU A 212 18.17 -4.46 5.14
N ASN A 213 19.30 -4.15 4.52
CA ASN A 213 20.38 -3.42 5.18
C ASN A 213 19.94 -2.03 5.70
N LYS A 214 19.03 -1.35 4.97
CA LYS A 214 18.49 -0.06 5.41
C LYS A 214 17.48 -0.21 6.54
N LEU A 215 16.63 -1.24 6.50
CA LEU A 215 15.66 -1.55 7.54
C LEU A 215 16.36 -1.96 8.83
N ASP A 216 17.34 -2.86 8.78
CA ASP A 216 18.12 -3.32 9.93
C ASP A 216 18.79 -2.11 10.62
N THR A 217 19.55 -1.32 9.86
CA THR A 217 20.19 -0.11 10.39
C THR A 217 19.18 0.87 11.01
N PHE A 218 18.01 1.01 10.40
CA PHE A 218 17.00 1.95 10.87
C PHE A 218 16.35 1.45 12.16
N TYR A 219 15.93 0.19 12.21
CA TYR A 219 15.30 -0.38 13.40
C TYR A 219 16.27 -0.50 14.57
N ASP A 220 17.51 -0.92 14.34
CA ASP A 220 18.56 -1.00 15.36
C ASP A 220 18.87 0.36 16.01
N ASN A 221 18.77 1.43 15.24
CA ASN A 221 19.01 2.78 15.76
C ASN A 221 17.80 3.40 16.46
N THR A 222 16.59 2.94 16.18
CA THR A 222 15.33 3.59 16.63
C THR A 222 14.52 2.77 17.63
N LEU A 223 14.70 1.45 17.70
CA LEU A 223 14.05 0.54 18.66
C LEU A 223 15.01 0.09 19.77
N LYS A 224 15.64 1.03 20.44
CA LYS A 224 16.56 0.76 21.57
C LYS A 224 15.84 0.59 22.87
#